data_d6beec64a48f43f8a4026160e3661a0b
#
_entry.id   d6beec64a48f43f8a4026160e3661a0b
#
_cell.length_a   1.000
_cell.length_b   1.000
_cell.length_c   1.000
_cell.angle_alpha   90.00
_cell.angle_beta   90.00
_cell.angle_gamma   90.00
#
_symmetry.space_group_name_H-M   'P 1'
#
loop_
_entity.id
_entity.type
_entity.pdbx_description
1 polymer ?
#
loop_
_entity_poly.entity_id
_entity_poly.type
_entity_poly.pdbx_seq_one_letter_code
_entity_poly.pdbx_strand_id
1 'polypeptide(L)'
;MSAEFVHDGSLIAGVEMIRSGVTCCSDLYFFPEAAAEGLREAGLRCATAGIVIGFPSAWAANDDEYISKCEALIERYSGDPFVRVTVGPHAPYTVSDASLARCAALSERHDLPVHIHVNETAGEVETSLKDHGERPVARLARLGLLNERLISVHSVHTSNEDIRMLAEARASVCHCPSSNLKLASGFAPVAKMMKAGINLGIGTDGAASNDKLDMLGETRLAAMLAKAVAGATTCAKVFDMLEAATLGGARALHWVDEIGSLEIGKCADMIAVDLSGIECGPVTDPAAQLLYSAGREHVTHVWVAGRLAAGEGTEPRDDTARTLLEKWAPLI
;
A
#
# COMPACT_ATOMS: atom_id res chain seq x y z
N MET A 1 18.90 -10.07 8.40
CA MET A 1 17.91 -10.13 7.31
C MET A 1 18.60 -10.66 6.07
N SER A 2 17.97 -11.57 5.33
CA SER A 2 18.49 -12.16 4.10
C SER A 2 17.39 -12.20 3.03
N ALA A 3 17.76 -12.39 1.75
CA ALA A 3 16.78 -12.56 0.67
C ALA A 3 15.84 -13.74 0.91
N GLU A 4 16.34 -14.87 1.42
CA GLU A 4 15.51 -16.03 1.76
C GLU A 4 14.47 -15.71 2.85
N PHE A 5 14.88 -15.00 3.90
CA PHE A 5 13.95 -14.58 4.96
C PHE A 5 12.84 -13.67 4.44
N VAL A 6 13.20 -12.71 3.54
CA VAL A 6 12.21 -11.81 2.93
C VAL A 6 11.28 -12.55 1.99
N HIS A 7 11.82 -13.47 1.15
CA HIS A 7 11.00 -14.31 0.27
C HIS A 7 9.96 -15.11 1.07
N ASP A 8 10.40 -15.87 2.07
CA ASP A 8 9.53 -16.73 2.87
C ASP A 8 8.49 -15.90 3.66
N GLY A 9 8.92 -14.76 4.24
CA GLY A 9 8.02 -13.84 4.93
C GLY A 9 6.96 -13.23 4.00
N SER A 10 7.36 -12.86 2.78
CA SER A 10 6.44 -12.32 1.78
C SER A 10 5.47 -13.38 1.23
N LEU A 11 5.92 -14.65 1.12
CA LEU A 11 5.03 -15.76 0.76
C LEU A 11 3.96 -15.96 1.86
N ILE A 12 4.36 -16.00 3.13
CA ILE A 12 3.42 -16.12 4.26
C ILE A 12 2.42 -14.95 4.26
N ALA A 13 2.91 -13.72 4.10
CA ALA A 13 2.09 -12.51 4.02
C ALA A 13 1.13 -12.57 2.82
N GLY A 14 1.59 -13.02 1.67
CA GLY A 14 0.77 -13.21 0.46
C GLY A 14 -0.37 -14.20 0.67
N VAL A 15 -0.12 -15.32 1.35
CA VAL A 15 -1.16 -16.29 1.72
C VAL A 15 -2.19 -15.66 2.67
N GLU A 16 -1.75 -14.91 3.70
CA GLU A 16 -2.68 -14.20 4.59
C GLU A 16 -3.51 -13.16 3.84
N MET A 17 -2.89 -12.34 2.99
CA MET A 17 -3.56 -11.32 2.18
C MET A 17 -4.61 -11.93 1.25
N ILE A 18 -4.28 -12.99 0.52
CA ILE A 18 -5.24 -13.66 -0.37
C ILE A 18 -6.43 -14.19 0.44
N ARG A 19 -6.20 -14.83 1.58
CA ARG A 19 -7.27 -15.34 2.44
C ARG A 19 -8.17 -14.23 3.01
N SER A 20 -7.66 -13.02 3.12
CA SER A 20 -8.42 -11.85 3.55
C SER A 20 -9.06 -11.05 2.40
N GLY A 21 -8.98 -11.55 1.15
CA GLY A 21 -9.63 -10.93 -0.01
C GLY A 21 -8.77 -9.91 -0.75
N VAL A 22 -7.46 -9.90 -0.55
CA VAL A 22 -6.54 -9.04 -1.31
C VAL A 22 -6.12 -9.72 -2.60
N THR A 23 -6.17 -8.99 -3.70
CA THR A 23 -5.75 -9.48 -5.04
C THR A 23 -4.48 -8.80 -5.54
N CYS A 24 -4.14 -7.64 -4.99
CA CYS A 24 -2.94 -6.87 -5.33
C CYS A 24 -2.45 -6.10 -4.12
N CYS A 25 -1.13 -6.04 -3.92
CA CYS A 25 -0.50 -5.19 -2.90
C CYS A 25 0.59 -4.30 -3.48
N SER A 26 0.96 -3.26 -2.75
CA SER A 26 2.18 -2.47 -2.97
C SER A 26 3.12 -2.72 -1.80
N ASP A 27 4.35 -3.14 -2.09
CA ASP A 27 5.35 -3.49 -1.10
C ASP A 27 6.58 -2.57 -1.21
N LEU A 28 7.07 -2.08 -0.07
CA LEU A 28 8.30 -1.31 0.04
C LEU A 28 9.16 -1.91 1.15
N TYR A 29 10.09 -2.77 0.77
CA TYR A 29 10.98 -3.43 1.72
C TYR A 29 12.34 -3.74 1.11
N PHE A 30 13.30 -4.22 1.93
CA PHE A 30 14.59 -4.70 1.44
C PHE A 30 14.43 -6.00 0.65
N PHE A 31 15.34 -6.26 -0.31
CA PHE A 31 15.28 -7.40 -1.22
C PHE A 31 13.96 -7.47 -2.01
N PRO A 32 13.57 -6.38 -2.72
CA PRO A 32 12.28 -6.29 -3.40
C PRO A 32 12.05 -7.39 -4.43
N GLU A 33 13.11 -7.92 -5.05
CA GLU A 33 13.04 -9.07 -5.94
C GLU A 33 12.62 -10.36 -5.20
N ALA A 34 13.10 -10.56 -3.98
CA ALA A 34 12.73 -11.71 -3.16
C ALA A 34 11.28 -11.57 -2.64
N ALA A 35 10.90 -10.37 -2.22
CA ALA A 35 9.52 -10.07 -1.83
C ALA A 35 8.55 -10.33 -2.98
N ALA A 36 8.84 -9.82 -4.18
CA ALA A 36 8.01 -10.01 -5.36
C ALA A 36 7.84 -11.49 -5.74
N GLU A 37 8.91 -12.29 -5.68
CA GLU A 37 8.82 -13.73 -5.96
C GLU A 37 8.01 -14.48 -4.89
N GLY A 38 8.17 -14.16 -3.61
CA GLY A 38 7.36 -14.75 -2.53
C GLY A 38 5.86 -14.44 -2.69
N LEU A 39 5.52 -13.17 -2.99
CA LEU A 39 4.14 -12.75 -3.26
C LEU A 39 3.56 -13.42 -4.51
N ARG A 40 4.36 -13.54 -5.59
CA ARG A 40 3.97 -14.25 -6.81
C ARG A 40 3.73 -15.74 -6.55
N GLU A 41 4.60 -16.39 -5.78
CA GLU A 41 4.44 -17.78 -5.39
C GLU A 41 3.16 -17.99 -4.57
N ALA A 42 2.81 -17.07 -3.68
CA ALA A 42 1.51 -17.05 -3.02
C ALA A 42 0.34 -16.93 -4.01
N GLY A 43 0.57 -16.39 -5.21
CA GLY A 43 -0.44 -16.14 -6.24
C GLY A 43 -1.01 -14.73 -6.21
N LEU A 44 -0.35 -13.81 -5.53
CA LEU A 44 -0.75 -12.41 -5.39
C LEU A 44 -0.06 -11.54 -6.46
N ARG A 45 -0.80 -10.58 -7.01
CA ARG A 45 -0.24 -9.50 -7.83
C ARG A 45 0.45 -8.48 -6.92
N CYS A 46 1.59 -7.92 -7.34
CA CYS A 46 2.25 -6.90 -6.52
C CYS A 46 2.89 -5.77 -7.33
N ALA A 47 2.94 -4.59 -6.72
CA ALA A 47 3.84 -3.52 -7.08
C ALA A 47 4.98 -3.49 -6.07
N THR A 48 6.20 -3.88 -6.49
CA THR A 48 7.38 -3.91 -5.62
C THR A 48 8.19 -2.64 -5.78
N ALA A 49 8.56 -2.01 -4.67
CA ALA A 49 9.31 -0.75 -4.70
C ALA A 49 10.82 -1.00 -4.70
N GLY A 50 11.52 -0.43 -5.68
CA GLY A 50 12.98 -0.33 -5.65
C GLY A 50 13.37 0.63 -4.52
N ILE A 51 13.64 0.09 -3.32
CA ILE A 51 13.94 0.90 -2.14
C ILE A 51 15.21 1.73 -2.30
N VAL A 52 15.14 3.00 -1.85
CA VAL A 52 16.31 3.89 -1.70
C VAL A 52 16.30 4.46 -0.29
N ILE A 53 17.39 4.27 0.47
CA ILE A 53 17.54 4.78 1.82
C ILE A 53 18.98 5.25 2.06
N GLY A 54 19.18 6.30 2.83
CA GLY A 54 20.45 7.00 2.99
C GLY A 54 21.47 6.32 3.93
N PHE A 55 21.37 5.01 4.14
CA PHE A 55 22.36 4.26 4.93
C PHE A 55 22.54 2.83 4.36
N PRO A 56 23.70 2.18 4.63
CA PRO A 56 23.95 0.83 4.17
C PRO A 56 22.97 -0.19 4.74
N SER A 57 22.56 -1.15 3.90
CA SER A 57 21.74 -2.29 4.31
C SER A 57 22.36 -3.60 3.78
N ALA A 58 21.73 -4.72 4.14
CA ALA A 58 22.14 -6.01 3.57
C ALA A 58 21.84 -6.13 2.05
N TRP A 59 20.97 -5.24 1.51
CA TRP A 59 20.62 -5.23 0.09
C TRP A 59 21.52 -4.30 -0.74
N ALA A 60 21.91 -3.10 -0.21
CA ALA A 60 22.78 -2.17 -0.91
C ALA A 60 23.67 -1.39 0.07
N ALA A 61 24.90 -1.06 -0.33
CA ALA A 61 25.89 -0.44 0.53
C ALA A 61 25.86 1.10 0.49
N ASN A 62 25.27 1.71 -0.54
CA ASN A 62 25.24 3.16 -0.74
C ASN A 62 24.16 3.56 -1.76
N ASP A 63 23.94 4.88 -1.91
CA ASP A 63 22.93 5.47 -2.80
C ASP A 63 23.08 5.04 -4.26
N ASP A 64 24.33 4.91 -4.78
CA ASP A 64 24.59 4.50 -6.15
C ASP A 64 24.14 3.06 -6.39
N GLU A 65 24.42 2.19 -5.43
CA GLU A 65 24.01 0.79 -5.50
C GLU A 65 22.48 0.65 -5.37
N TYR A 66 21.84 1.43 -4.49
CA TYR A 66 20.38 1.45 -4.38
C TYR A 66 19.72 1.83 -5.71
N ILE A 67 20.17 2.91 -6.35
CA ILE A 67 19.62 3.36 -7.64
C ILE A 67 19.88 2.34 -8.74
N SER A 68 21.11 1.80 -8.83
CA SER A 68 21.48 0.79 -9.84
C SER A 68 20.62 -0.49 -9.70
N LYS A 69 20.39 -0.94 -8.48
CA LYS A 69 19.52 -2.10 -8.21
C LYS A 69 18.04 -1.80 -8.51
N CYS A 70 17.59 -0.56 -8.29
CA CYS A 70 16.26 -0.16 -8.71
C CYS A 70 16.11 -0.19 -10.24
N GLU A 71 17.10 0.29 -11.00
CA GLU A 71 17.13 0.17 -12.46
C GLU A 71 17.10 -1.30 -12.92
N ALA A 72 17.90 -2.16 -12.31
CA ALA A 72 17.89 -3.60 -12.60
C ALA A 72 16.55 -4.27 -12.29
N LEU A 73 15.86 -3.83 -11.22
CA LEU A 73 14.53 -4.31 -10.87
C LEU A 73 13.48 -3.90 -11.94
N ILE A 74 13.56 -2.66 -12.44
CA ILE A 74 12.70 -2.17 -13.52
C ILE A 74 12.89 -3.02 -14.79
N GLU A 75 14.13 -3.29 -15.18
CA GLU A 75 14.44 -4.14 -16.34
C GLU A 75 13.90 -5.56 -16.15
N ARG A 76 14.12 -6.14 -14.96
CA ARG A 76 13.71 -7.51 -14.64
C ARG A 76 12.21 -7.75 -14.80
N TYR A 77 11.38 -6.80 -14.36
CA TYR A 77 9.92 -6.93 -14.36
C TYR A 77 9.23 -6.16 -15.49
N SER A 78 9.99 -5.69 -16.48
CA SER A 78 9.42 -5.01 -17.65
C SER A 78 8.46 -5.92 -18.39
N GLY A 79 7.19 -5.49 -18.51
CA GLY A 79 6.13 -6.26 -19.18
C GLY A 79 5.61 -7.48 -18.40
N ASP A 80 6.00 -7.65 -17.14
CA ASP A 80 5.48 -8.72 -16.28
C ASP A 80 4.01 -8.45 -15.94
N PRO A 81 3.08 -9.43 -16.14
CA PRO A 81 1.67 -9.22 -15.89
C PRO A 81 1.28 -9.26 -14.40
N PHE A 82 2.15 -9.77 -13.52
CA PHE A 82 1.89 -9.93 -12.09
C PHE A 82 2.69 -8.96 -11.22
N VAL A 83 3.84 -8.49 -11.71
CA VAL A 83 4.73 -7.63 -10.94
C VAL A 83 4.94 -6.33 -11.68
N ARG A 84 4.68 -5.21 -11.02
CA ARG A 84 5.12 -3.87 -11.45
C ARG A 84 6.16 -3.33 -10.48
N VAL A 85 6.94 -2.38 -10.95
CA VAL A 85 7.95 -1.71 -10.12
C VAL A 85 7.49 -0.30 -9.82
N THR A 86 7.73 0.13 -8.58
CA THR A 86 7.64 1.54 -8.18
C THR A 86 9.02 2.03 -7.72
N VAL A 87 9.29 3.32 -7.78
CA VAL A 87 10.48 3.91 -7.18
C VAL A 87 10.19 4.16 -5.71
N GLY A 88 11.01 3.61 -4.81
CA GLY A 88 10.73 3.57 -3.37
C GLY A 88 11.72 4.34 -2.50
N PRO A 89 11.87 5.69 -2.59
CA PRO A 89 12.58 6.41 -1.56
C PRO A 89 11.86 6.23 -0.23
N HIS A 90 12.57 5.76 0.80
CA HIS A 90 11.95 5.35 2.06
C HIS A 90 11.12 6.48 2.69
N ALA A 91 11.75 7.61 2.98
CA ALA A 91 11.10 8.77 3.58
C ALA A 91 11.95 10.05 3.37
N PRO A 92 11.38 11.25 3.43
CA PRO A 92 12.14 12.50 3.30
C PRO A 92 13.24 12.65 4.34
N TYR A 93 13.08 12.13 5.55
CA TYR A 93 14.07 12.24 6.63
C TYR A 93 15.20 11.21 6.55
N THR A 94 15.08 10.17 5.71
CA THR A 94 16.11 9.12 5.55
C THR A 94 16.82 9.18 4.20
N VAL A 95 16.39 10.04 3.28
CA VAL A 95 16.93 10.11 1.92
C VAL A 95 17.41 11.55 1.64
N SER A 96 18.63 11.68 1.10
CA SER A 96 19.22 12.97 0.76
C SER A 96 18.48 13.64 -0.42
N ASP A 97 18.59 14.98 -0.52
CA ASP A 97 18.06 15.74 -1.65
C ASP A 97 18.60 15.21 -3.00
N ALA A 98 19.88 14.86 -3.04
CA ALA A 98 20.52 14.32 -4.24
C ALA A 98 19.89 12.99 -4.67
N SER A 99 19.64 12.08 -3.70
CA SER A 99 19.03 10.78 -3.98
C SER A 99 17.53 10.90 -4.28
N LEU A 100 16.81 11.81 -3.61
CA LEU A 100 15.42 12.13 -3.95
C LEU A 100 15.29 12.67 -5.38
N ALA A 101 16.17 13.58 -5.82
CA ALA A 101 16.19 14.08 -7.19
C ALA A 101 16.49 12.96 -8.21
N ARG A 102 17.37 12.00 -7.89
CA ARG A 102 17.63 10.82 -8.72
C ARG A 102 16.39 9.90 -8.80
N CYS A 103 15.68 9.72 -7.70
CA CYS A 103 14.40 9.00 -7.71
C CYS A 103 13.36 9.69 -8.58
N ALA A 104 13.27 11.03 -8.54
CA ALA A 104 12.39 11.80 -9.43
C ALA A 104 12.73 11.57 -10.91
N ALA A 105 14.01 11.67 -11.26
CA ALA A 105 14.48 11.44 -12.63
C ALA A 105 14.23 10.00 -13.12
N LEU A 106 14.37 9.01 -12.21
CA LEU A 106 14.09 7.61 -12.52
C LEU A 106 12.60 7.36 -12.76
N SER A 107 11.75 7.91 -11.88
CA SER A 107 10.30 7.87 -12.02
C SER A 107 9.82 8.53 -13.32
N GLU A 108 10.35 9.70 -13.67
CA GLU A 108 10.02 10.40 -14.90
C GLU A 108 10.46 9.62 -16.16
N ARG A 109 11.68 9.09 -16.16
CA ARG A 109 12.25 8.34 -17.30
C ARG A 109 11.43 7.10 -17.65
N HIS A 110 10.92 6.40 -16.66
CA HIS A 110 10.21 5.13 -16.82
C HIS A 110 8.71 5.23 -16.60
N ASP A 111 8.19 6.44 -16.34
CA ASP A 111 6.78 6.71 -15.99
C ASP A 111 6.25 5.83 -14.85
N LEU A 112 7.05 5.72 -13.77
CA LEU A 112 6.74 4.86 -12.63
C LEU A 112 6.23 5.64 -11.43
N PRO A 113 5.26 5.09 -10.67
CA PRO A 113 4.84 5.66 -9.39
C PRO A 113 6.01 5.72 -8.40
N VAL A 114 5.97 6.72 -7.52
CA VAL A 114 6.90 6.89 -6.39
C VAL A 114 6.18 6.58 -5.10
N HIS A 115 6.60 5.53 -4.40
CA HIS A 115 6.04 5.10 -3.12
C HIS A 115 6.95 5.61 -1.99
N ILE A 116 6.46 6.53 -1.15
CA ILE A 116 7.26 7.17 -0.10
C ILE A 116 6.42 7.49 1.14
N HIS A 117 6.98 7.27 2.34
CA HIS A 117 6.36 7.67 3.61
C HIS A 117 6.50 9.18 3.82
N VAL A 118 5.39 9.89 4.06
CA VAL A 118 5.38 11.36 4.14
C VAL A 118 4.47 11.83 5.27
N ASN A 119 4.97 12.74 6.10
CA ASN A 119 4.21 13.36 7.19
C ASN A 119 3.60 12.33 8.15
N GLU A 120 4.28 11.21 8.39
CA GLU A 120 3.77 10.15 9.26
C GLU A 120 3.74 10.61 10.71
N THR A 121 4.82 11.23 11.20
CA THR A 121 4.93 11.69 12.57
C THR A 121 5.13 13.20 12.67
N ALA A 122 4.78 13.79 13.82
CA ALA A 122 5.06 15.20 14.11
C ALA A 122 6.57 15.50 14.07
N GLY A 123 7.39 14.56 14.59
CA GLY A 123 8.85 14.69 14.61
C GLY A 123 9.47 14.73 13.21
N GLU A 124 8.91 14.00 12.23
CA GLU A 124 9.33 14.09 10.83
C GLU A 124 9.16 15.53 10.30
N VAL A 125 7.98 16.11 10.54
CA VAL A 125 7.66 17.47 10.09
C VAL A 125 8.56 18.50 10.77
N GLU A 126 8.76 18.40 12.10
CA GLU A 126 9.63 19.27 12.87
C GLU A 126 11.09 19.19 12.40
N THR A 127 11.59 17.98 12.15
CA THR A 127 12.92 17.74 11.61
C THR A 127 13.10 18.38 10.24
N SER A 128 12.13 18.18 9.33
CA SER A 128 12.17 18.78 7.99
C SER A 128 12.21 20.32 8.06
N LEU A 129 11.37 20.92 8.90
CA LEU A 129 11.35 22.37 9.09
C LEU A 129 12.69 22.90 9.66
N LYS A 130 13.28 22.19 10.61
CA LYS A 130 14.56 22.56 11.23
C LYS A 130 15.73 22.44 10.26
N ASP A 131 15.82 21.33 9.54
CA ASP A 131 17.01 20.97 8.77
C ASP A 131 16.95 21.53 7.33
N HIS A 132 15.74 21.71 6.77
CA HIS A 132 15.53 22.17 5.40
C HIS A 132 14.75 23.49 5.29
N GLY A 133 14.17 24.01 6.38
CA GLY A 133 13.36 25.24 6.37
C GLY A 133 11.98 25.08 5.70
N GLU A 134 11.58 23.85 5.35
CA GLU A 134 10.35 23.55 4.63
C GLU A 134 9.73 22.24 5.11
N ARG A 135 8.41 22.10 4.90
CA ARG A 135 7.69 20.86 5.21
C ARG A 135 8.03 19.76 4.20
N PRO A 136 7.84 18.46 4.56
CA PRO A 136 8.18 17.34 3.67
C PRO A 136 7.52 17.44 2.29
N VAL A 137 6.23 17.79 2.18
CA VAL A 137 5.53 17.92 0.88
C VAL A 137 6.14 19.04 0.02
N ALA A 138 6.47 20.19 0.62
CA ALA A 138 7.12 21.29 -0.10
C ALA A 138 8.53 20.91 -0.58
N ARG A 139 9.28 20.16 0.25
CA ARG A 139 10.59 19.62 -0.14
C ARG A 139 10.49 18.66 -1.34
N LEU A 140 9.50 17.76 -1.32
CA LEU A 140 9.24 16.87 -2.46
C LEU A 140 8.87 17.64 -3.73
N ALA A 141 8.09 18.73 -3.60
CA ALA A 141 7.77 19.61 -4.72
C ALA A 141 9.02 20.25 -5.33
N ARG A 142 9.89 20.82 -4.50
CA ARG A 142 11.17 21.42 -4.94
C ARG A 142 12.08 20.41 -5.65
N LEU A 143 12.03 19.16 -5.26
CA LEU A 143 12.86 18.07 -5.80
C LEU A 143 12.20 17.32 -6.99
N GLY A 144 11.03 17.76 -7.47
CA GLY A 144 10.36 17.19 -8.64
C GLY A 144 9.57 15.91 -8.39
N LEU A 145 9.38 15.52 -7.12
CA LEU A 145 8.65 14.32 -6.74
C LEU A 145 7.14 14.55 -6.56
N LEU A 146 6.70 15.79 -6.38
CA LEU A 146 5.29 16.12 -6.21
C LEU A 146 4.59 16.26 -7.55
N ASN A 147 4.02 15.19 -8.04
CA ASN A 147 3.26 15.09 -9.28
C ASN A 147 2.28 13.89 -9.19
N GLU A 148 1.58 13.58 -10.29
CA GLU A 148 0.58 12.48 -10.33
C GLU A 148 1.15 11.09 -10.08
N ARG A 149 2.46 10.89 -10.14
CA ARG A 149 3.13 9.62 -9.82
C ARG A 149 3.40 9.44 -8.34
N LEU A 150 3.24 10.48 -7.51
CA LEU A 150 3.50 10.39 -6.07
C LEU A 150 2.41 9.59 -5.35
N ILE A 151 2.82 8.60 -4.58
CA ILE A 151 2.03 7.89 -3.56
C ILE A 151 2.57 8.30 -2.19
N SER A 152 1.89 9.25 -1.54
CA SER A 152 2.23 9.73 -0.19
C SER A 152 1.61 8.79 0.85
N VAL A 153 2.43 7.95 1.49
CA VAL A 153 1.95 6.99 2.50
C VAL A 153 1.81 7.67 3.85
N HIS A 154 0.82 7.26 4.64
CA HIS A 154 0.39 7.77 5.96
C HIS A 154 -0.25 9.16 5.92
N SER A 155 0.48 10.20 5.56
CA SER A 155 -0.01 11.59 5.46
C SER A 155 -0.77 12.08 6.72
N VAL A 156 -0.31 11.69 7.93
CA VAL A 156 -0.98 11.95 9.21
C VAL A 156 -0.91 13.44 9.57
N HIS A 157 0.31 14.00 9.60
CA HIS A 157 0.55 15.39 10.00
C HIS A 157 0.51 16.37 8.81
N THR A 158 -0.47 16.17 7.93
CA THR A 158 -0.66 16.94 6.70
C THR A 158 -1.44 18.23 6.97
N SER A 159 -0.84 19.38 6.67
CA SER A 159 -1.47 20.69 6.82
C SER A 159 -2.49 20.96 5.70
N ASN A 160 -3.30 22.02 5.84
CA ASN A 160 -4.21 22.42 4.75
C ASN A 160 -3.45 22.83 3.48
N GLU A 161 -2.23 23.37 3.62
CA GLU A 161 -1.37 23.73 2.50
C GLU A 161 -0.81 22.46 1.81
N ASP A 162 -0.33 21.49 2.60
CA ASP A 162 0.10 20.20 2.05
C ASP A 162 -1.04 19.52 1.27
N ILE A 163 -2.28 19.54 1.81
CA ILE A 163 -3.47 18.99 1.13
C ILE A 163 -3.71 19.70 -0.21
N ARG A 164 -3.62 21.03 -0.24
CA ARG A 164 -3.76 21.81 -1.46
C ARG A 164 -2.70 21.40 -2.49
N MET A 165 -1.44 21.33 -2.09
CA MET A 165 -0.32 20.96 -2.96
C MET A 165 -0.47 19.54 -3.52
N LEU A 166 -0.84 18.56 -2.68
CA LEU A 166 -1.09 17.17 -3.10
C LEU A 166 -2.25 17.10 -4.12
N ALA A 167 -3.34 17.83 -3.86
CA ALA A 167 -4.49 17.85 -4.76
C ALA A 167 -4.16 18.50 -6.13
N GLU A 168 -3.49 19.64 -6.13
CA GLU A 168 -3.06 20.33 -7.36
C GLU A 168 -2.11 19.49 -8.19
N ALA A 169 -1.23 18.72 -7.52
CA ALA A 169 -0.31 17.79 -8.17
C ALA A 169 -0.99 16.48 -8.63
N ARG A 170 -2.24 16.26 -8.29
CA ARG A 170 -2.97 14.99 -8.52
C ARG A 170 -2.27 13.79 -7.89
N ALA A 171 -1.52 14.00 -6.81
CA ALA A 171 -0.86 12.95 -6.07
C ALA A 171 -1.87 12.04 -5.37
N SER A 172 -1.50 10.79 -5.15
CA SER A 172 -2.29 9.83 -4.37
C SER A 172 -1.83 9.79 -2.92
N VAL A 173 -2.75 9.48 -2.01
CA VAL A 173 -2.44 9.19 -0.60
C VAL A 173 -2.80 7.75 -0.30
N CYS A 174 -1.89 6.99 0.29
CA CYS A 174 -2.15 5.67 0.86
C CYS A 174 -2.34 5.80 2.37
N HIS A 175 -3.57 5.58 2.85
CA HIS A 175 -3.92 5.68 4.27
C HIS A 175 -3.79 4.33 4.96
N CYS A 176 -3.00 4.26 6.04
CA CYS A 176 -2.73 3.07 6.83
C CYS A 176 -3.23 3.24 8.28
N PRO A 177 -4.55 3.16 8.52
CA PRO A 177 -5.14 3.57 9.80
C PRO A 177 -4.66 2.76 10.99
N SER A 178 -4.56 1.43 10.89
CA SER A 178 -4.10 0.59 12.01
C SER A 178 -2.65 0.87 12.38
N SER A 179 -1.76 1.00 11.39
CA SER A 179 -0.36 1.37 11.62
C SER A 179 -0.25 2.73 12.31
N ASN A 180 -0.95 3.74 11.80
CA ASN A 180 -0.96 5.08 12.39
C ASN A 180 -1.40 5.07 13.86
N LEU A 181 -2.36 4.23 14.21
CA LEU A 181 -2.84 4.07 15.58
C LEU A 181 -1.88 3.27 16.45
N LYS A 182 -1.40 2.12 15.95
CA LYS A 182 -0.51 1.23 16.70
C LYS A 182 0.81 1.92 17.05
N LEU A 183 1.36 2.69 16.11
CA LEU A 183 2.61 3.43 16.30
C LEU A 183 2.40 4.81 16.95
N ALA A 184 1.15 5.16 17.29
CA ALA A 184 0.79 6.46 17.86
C ALA A 184 1.21 7.65 16.97
N SER A 185 1.27 7.45 15.65
CA SER A 185 1.58 8.52 14.69
C SER A 185 0.51 9.60 14.67
N GLY A 186 -0.77 9.24 14.90
CA GLY A 186 -1.89 10.18 15.00
C GLY A 186 -3.04 9.89 14.02
N PHE A 187 -3.82 10.91 13.72
CA PHE A 187 -5.03 10.81 12.88
C PHE A 187 -4.86 11.59 11.58
N ALA A 188 -4.84 10.89 10.44
CA ALA A 188 -4.80 11.54 9.14
C ALA A 188 -6.11 12.29 8.84
N PRO A 189 -6.06 13.50 8.22
CA PRO A 189 -7.24 14.30 7.91
C PRO A 189 -7.95 13.81 6.63
N VAL A 190 -8.30 12.52 6.57
CA VAL A 190 -8.82 11.82 5.39
C VAL A 190 -10.03 12.51 4.77
N ALA A 191 -10.99 12.96 5.59
CA ALA A 191 -12.18 13.66 5.10
C ALA A 191 -11.83 14.96 4.36
N LYS A 192 -10.76 15.68 4.79
CA LYS A 192 -10.30 16.90 4.10
C LYS A 192 -9.61 16.55 2.79
N MET A 193 -8.81 15.47 2.75
CA MET A 193 -8.15 14.98 1.54
C MET A 193 -9.16 14.57 0.48
N MET A 194 -10.18 13.79 0.88
CA MET A 194 -11.27 13.40 -0.02
C MET A 194 -12.04 14.62 -0.55
N LYS A 195 -12.34 15.60 0.32
CA LYS A 195 -13.00 16.85 -0.09
C LYS A 195 -12.16 17.66 -1.07
N ALA A 196 -10.86 17.60 -0.98
CA ALA A 196 -9.92 18.26 -1.91
C ALA A 196 -9.75 17.48 -3.23
N GLY A 197 -10.36 16.30 -3.39
CA GLY A 197 -10.28 15.47 -4.60
C GLY A 197 -8.99 14.66 -4.71
N ILE A 198 -8.25 14.48 -3.61
CA ILE A 198 -7.07 13.62 -3.60
C ILE A 198 -7.51 12.17 -3.78
N ASN A 199 -6.85 11.43 -4.68
CA ASN A 199 -7.05 9.98 -4.82
C ASN A 199 -6.57 9.28 -3.56
N LEU A 200 -7.46 8.52 -2.93
CA LEU A 200 -7.18 7.78 -1.70
C LEU A 200 -7.03 6.28 -2.01
N GLY A 201 -5.94 5.68 -1.55
CA GLY A 201 -5.75 4.24 -1.41
C GLY A 201 -5.76 3.85 0.07
N ILE A 202 -6.07 2.60 0.36
CA ILE A 202 -6.00 2.01 1.72
C ILE A 202 -4.87 0.98 1.74
N GLY A 203 -4.08 0.97 2.80
CA GLY A 203 -3.03 0.00 3.02
C GLY A 203 -2.99 -0.50 4.46
N THR A 204 -2.53 -1.71 4.65
CA THR A 204 -2.33 -2.30 5.99
C THR A 204 -1.03 -1.83 6.64
N ASP A 205 -0.06 -1.35 5.84
CA ASP A 205 1.33 -1.32 6.22
C ASP A 205 1.89 -2.74 6.49
N GLY A 206 3.13 -2.89 6.91
CA GLY A 206 3.70 -4.18 7.24
C GLY A 206 3.11 -4.81 8.50
N ALA A 207 3.22 -6.14 8.62
CA ALA A 207 2.72 -6.90 9.77
C ALA A 207 3.29 -6.42 11.12
N ALA A 208 4.54 -5.90 11.14
CA ALA A 208 5.14 -5.34 12.35
C ALA A 208 4.38 -4.11 12.88
N SER A 209 3.81 -3.30 11.99
CA SER A 209 3.07 -2.08 12.32
C SER A 209 1.56 -2.30 12.49
N ASN A 210 1.02 -3.46 12.09
CA ASN A 210 -0.42 -3.73 12.07
C ASN A 210 -0.82 -5.04 12.76
N ASP A 211 -0.01 -6.10 12.66
CA ASP A 211 -0.27 -7.50 13.04
C ASP A 211 -1.25 -8.24 12.12
N LYS A 212 -2.08 -7.55 11.34
CA LYS A 212 -3.05 -8.16 10.40
C LYS A 212 -2.94 -7.55 9.02
N LEU A 213 -2.99 -8.40 7.98
CA LEU A 213 -3.05 -7.98 6.60
C LEU A 213 -4.51 -8.09 6.08
N ASP A 214 -5.43 -7.37 6.76
CA ASP A 214 -6.88 -7.46 6.60
C ASP A 214 -7.44 -6.15 6.02
N MET A 215 -7.63 -6.10 4.70
CA MET A 215 -8.11 -4.90 4.01
C MET A 215 -9.57 -4.56 4.28
N LEU A 216 -10.43 -5.52 4.61
CA LEU A 216 -11.81 -5.21 5.01
C LEU A 216 -11.83 -4.49 6.36
N GLY A 217 -11.03 -4.99 7.31
CA GLY A 217 -10.84 -4.34 8.61
C GLY A 217 -10.25 -2.93 8.49
N GLU A 218 -9.20 -2.76 7.66
CA GLU A 218 -8.59 -1.44 7.40
C GLU A 218 -9.58 -0.45 6.78
N THR A 219 -10.34 -0.88 5.78
CA THR A 219 -11.31 -0.02 5.10
C THR A 219 -12.41 0.43 6.06
N ARG A 220 -12.91 -0.48 6.90
CA ARG A 220 -13.87 -0.16 7.97
C ARG A 220 -13.30 0.85 8.96
N LEU A 221 -12.08 0.62 9.43
CA LEU A 221 -11.41 1.51 10.39
C LEU A 221 -11.18 2.89 9.78
N ALA A 222 -10.71 2.98 8.54
CA ALA A 222 -10.54 4.24 7.80
C ALA A 222 -11.86 5.03 7.71
N ALA A 223 -12.96 4.36 7.37
CA ALA A 223 -14.29 4.99 7.30
C ALA A 223 -14.73 5.57 8.64
N MET A 224 -14.56 4.81 9.72
CA MET A 224 -14.98 5.24 11.06
C MET A 224 -14.10 6.39 11.59
N LEU A 225 -12.77 6.30 11.41
CA LEU A 225 -11.85 7.35 11.84
C LEU A 225 -12.05 8.64 11.06
N ALA A 226 -12.26 8.58 9.74
CA ALA A 226 -12.53 9.77 8.94
C ALA A 226 -13.75 10.54 9.46
N LYS A 227 -14.82 9.83 9.84
CA LYS A 227 -16.03 10.43 10.44
C LYS A 227 -15.77 11.02 11.82
N ALA A 228 -15.07 10.28 12.68
CA ALA A 228 -14.73 10.71 14.02
C ALA A 228 -13.86 11.96 14.03
N VAL A 229 -12.81 11.97 13.21
CA VAL A 229 -11.86 13.10 13.07
C VAL A 229 -12.54 14.34 12.47
N ALA A 230 -13.43 14.15 11.50
CA ALA A 230 -14.18 15.25 10.89
C ALA A 230 -15.34 15.75 11.74
N GLY A 231 -15.79 14.99 12.75
CA GLY A 231 -17.01 15.28 13.49
C GLY A 231 -18.27 15.25 12.61
N ALA A 232 -18.26 14.44 11.53
CA ALA A 232 -19.32 14.45 10.51
C ALA A 232 -19.63 13.02 10.02
N THR A 233 -20.88 12.60 10.15
CA THR A 233 -21.33 11.26 9.70
C THR A 233 -21.46 11.14 8.18
N THR A 234 -21.53 12.26 7.46
CA THR A 234 -21.78 12.33 6.02
C THR A 234 -20.52 12.28 5.13
N CYS A 235 -19.32 12.32 5.73
CA CYS A 235 -18.07 12.10 4.99
C CYS A 235 -17.73 10.59 4.90
N ALA A 236 -16.77 10.23 4.07
CA ALA A 236 -16.29 8.87 3.88
C ALA A 236 -17.48 7.89 3.70
N LYS A 237 -18.27 8.12 2.65
CA LYS A 237 -19.45 7.31 2.34
C LYS A 237 -19.01 5.89 1.96
N VAL A 238 -19.94 4.95 1.99
CA VAL A 238 -19.68 3.54 1.73
C VAL A 238 -18.93 3.34 0.40
N PHE A 239 -19.47 3.87 -0.68
CA PHE A 239 -18.85 3.71 -2.00
C PHE A 239 -17.52 4.43 -2.13
N ASP A 240 -17.33 5.59 -1.50
CA ASP A 240 -16.05 6.30 -1.49
C ASP A 240 -14.95 5.44 -0.85
N MET A 241 -15.28 4.71 0.22
CA MET A 241 -14.33 3.85 0.93
C MET A 241 -14.07 2.53 0.23
N LEU A 242 -15.09 1.92 -0.38
CA LEU A 242 -14.91 0.75 -1.22
C LEU A 242 -14.08 1.09 -2.48
N GLU A 243 -14.29 2.27 -3.06
CA GLU A 243 -13.46 2.78 -4.16
C GLU A 243 -12.01 2.98 -3.71
N ALA A 244 -11.77 3.56 -2.53
CA ALA A 244 -10.42 3.72 -1.98
C ALA A 244 -9.69 2.38 -1.79
N ALA A 245 -10.41 1.33 -1.38
CA ALA A 245 -9.85 -0.01 -1.20
C ALA A 245 -9.63 -0.78 -2.53
N THR A 246 -10.09 -0.26 -3.66
CA THR A 246 -10.06 -0.93 -4.97
C THR A 246 -9.46 -0.03 -6.06
N LEU A 247 -10.29 0.77 -6.74
CA LEU A 247 -9.87 1.68 -7.79
C LEU A 247 -8.86 2.74 -7.32
N GLY A 248 -8.96 3.20 -6.07
CA GLY A 248 -8.04 4.18 -5.49
C GLY A 248 -6.61 3.66 -5.45
N GLY A 249 -6.41 2.43 -4.98
CA GLY A 249 -5.12 1.75 -5.03
C GLY A 249 -4.64 1.51 -6.46
N ALA A 250 -5.53 1.04 -7.35
CA ALA A 250 -5.19 0.81 -8.76
C ALA A 250 -4.75 2.09 -9.49
N ARG A 251 -5.41 3.24 -9.23
CA ARG A 251 -4.99 4.55 -9.78
C ARG A 251 -3.64 4.97 -9.24
N ALA A 252 -3.40 4.82 -7.93
CA ALA A 252 -2.13 5.17 -7.31
C ALA A 252 -0.96 4.37 -7.91
N LEU A 253 -1.20 3.11 -8.29
CA LEU A 253 -0.22 2.23 -8.91
C LEU A 253 -0.15 2.35 -10.44
N HIS A 254 -0.88 3.28 -11.08
CA HIS A 254 -1.02 3.39 -12.53
C HIS A 254 -1.46 2.07 -13.18
N TRP A 255 -2.32 1.32 -12.50
CA TRP A 255 -2.80 -0.01 -12.93
C TRP A 255 -4.30 -0.05 -13.16
N VAL A 256 -4.96 1.11 -13.13
CA VAL A 256 -6.42 1.25 -13.16
C VAL A 256 -7.08 0.69 -14.43
N ASP A 257 -6.34 0.65 -15.53
CA ASP A 257 -6.84 0.10 -16.81
C ASP A 257 -6.94 -1.44 -16.81
N GLU A 258 -6.28 -2.09 -15.86
CA GLU A 258 -6.22 -3.56 -15.80
C GLU A 258 -6.89 -4.14 -14.55
N ILE A 259 -6.88 -3.43 -13.39
CA ILE A 259 -7.40 -3.92 -12.11
C ILE A 259 -8.25 -2.86 -11.39
N GLY A 260 -8.82 -3.21 -10.25
CA GLY A 260 -9.55 -2.32 -9.34
C GLY A 260 -11.05 -2.25 -9.59
N SER A 261 -11.56 -2.79 -10.71
CA SER A 261 -13.00 -2.89 -10.99
C SER A 261 -13.33 -4.10 -11.87
N LEU A 262 -14.59 -4.51 -11.83
CA LEU A 262 -15.12 -5.62 -12.65
C LEU A 262 -15.67 -5.05 -13.96
N GLU A 263 -14.81 -4.92 -14.96
CA GLU A 263 -15.12 -4.40 -16.28
C GLU A 263 -14.61 -5.34 -17.37
N ILE A 264 -15.31 -5.38 -18.51
CA ILE A 264 -14.88 -6.18 -19.68
C ILE A 264 -13.54 -5.62 -20.17
N GLY A 265 -12.55 -6.50 -20.30
CA GLY A 265 -11.19 -6.16 -20.75
C GLY A 265 -10.18 -6.02 -19.62
N LYS A 266 -10.61 -5.90 -18.36
CA LYS A 266 -9.71 -5.93 -17.20
C LYS A 266 -9.39 -7.36 -16.76
N CYS A 267 -8.35 -7.48 -15.95
CA CYS A 267 -8.03 -8.72 -15.24
C CYS A 267 -9.20 -9.11 -14.34
N ALA A 268 -9.49 -10.39 -14.28
CA ALA A 268 -10.52 -10.92 -13.39
C ALA A 268 -9.96 -11.10 -11.96
N ASP A 269 -9.62 -9.97 -11.35
CA ASP A 269 -9.24 -9.86 -9.93
C ASP A 269 -10.51 -9.59 -9.14
N MET A 270 -11.03 -10.56 -8.39
CA MET A 270 -12.31 -10.44 -7.69
C MET A 270 -12.37 -11.33 -6.45
N ILE A 271 -13.25 -10.97 -5.55
CA ILE A 271 -13.54 -11.75 -4.34
C ILE A 271 -15.04 -12.05 -4.25
N ALA A 272 -15.38 -13.17 -3.61
CA ALA A 272 -16.74 -13.44 -3.17
C ALA A 272 -16.80 -13.36 -1.64
N VAL A 273 -17.81 -12.65 -1.13
CA VAL A 273 -18.04 -12.45 0.30
C VAL A 273 -19.42 -12.96 0.65
N ASP A 274 -19.52 -13.85 1.62
CA ASP A 274 -20.79 -14.38 2.11
C ASP A 274 -21.36 -13.44 3.20
N LEU A 275 -22.51 -12.85 2.91
CA LEU A 275 -23.25 -11.97 3.84
C LEU A 275 -24.47 -12.65 4.47
N SER A 276 -24.60 -13.98 4.33
CA SER A 276 -25.77 -14.72 4.84
C SER A 276 -25.73 -14.97 6.36
N GLY A 277 -24.56 -14.74 7.00
CA GLY A 277 -24.39 -14.91 8.45
C GLY A 277 -25.28 -13.95 9.27
N ILE A 278 -25.63 -14.37 10.48
CA ILE A 278 -26.48 -13.61 11.40
C ILE A 278 -25.88 -12.24 11.76
N GLU A 279 -24.56 -12.14 11.78
CA GLU A 279 -23.77 -10.93 12.06
C GLU A 279 -23.87 -9.89 10.94
N CYS A 280 -24.21 -10.33 9.71
CA CYS A 280 -24.43 -9.43 8.57
C CYS A 280 -25.93 -9.11 8.33
N GLY A 281 -26.83 -9.85 8.99
CA GLY A 281 -28.29 -9.73 8.73
C GLY A 281 -28.99 -8.66 9.57
N PRO A 282 -30.13 -8.14 9.12
CA PRO A 282 -30.67 -8.32 7.77
C PRO A 282 -29.90 -7.50 6.71
N VAL A 283 -29.60 -8.09 5.57
CA VAL A 283 -28.91 -7.41 4.48
C VAL A 283 -29.89 -6.49 3.73
N THR A 284 -29.87 -5.21 4.08
CA THR A 284 -30.71 -4.17 3.43
C THR A 284 -29.91 -3.39 2.39
N ASP A 285 -28.62 -3.22 2.61
CA ASP A 285 -27.66 -2.58 1.70
C ASP A 285 -26.37 -3.41 1.70
N PRO A 286 -26.13 -4.26 0.70
CA PRO A 286 -24.95 -5.12 0.65
C PRO A 286 -23.61 -4.37 0.74
N ALA A 287 -23.54 -3.16 0.16
CA ALA A 287 -22.31 -2.36 0.23
C ALA A 287 -22.03 -1.87 1.65
N ALA A 288 -23.08 -1.45 2.38
CA ALA A 288 -22.95 -1.06 3.78
C ALA A 288 -22.59 -2.26 4.66
N GLN A 289 -23.21 -3.42 4.45
CA GLN A 289 -22.85 -4.65 5.16
C GLN A 289 -21.40 -5.07 4.90
N LEU A 290 -20.97 -5.00 3.65
CA LEU A 290 -19.58 -5.29 3.29
C LEU A 290 -18.59 -4.40 4.04
N LEU A 291 -18.88 -3.09 4.11
CA LEU A 291 -17.98 -2.14 4.79
C LEU A 291 -18.02 -2.24 6.31
N TYR A 292 -19.22 -2.38 6.91
CA TYR A 292 -19.38 -2.20 8.36
C TYR A 292 -19.58 -3.48 9.16
N SER A 293 -20.02 -4.57 8.53
CA SER A 293 -20.34 -5.82 9.22
C SER A 293 -19.46 -6.98 8.80
N ALA A 294 -19.15 -7.12 7.51
CA ALA A 294 -18.30 -8.21 7.04
C ALA A 294 -16.84 -8.02 7.48
N GLY A 295 -16.16 -9.13 7.71
CA GLY A 295 -14.74 -9.23 7.96
C GLY A 295 -14.08 -10.26 7.02
N ARG A 296 -12.78 -10.46 7.14
CA ARG A 296 -12.02 -11.40 6.31
C ARG A 296 -12.54 -12.85 6.40
N GLU A 297 -13.17 -13.21 7.49
CA GLU A 297 -13.81 -14.52 7.72
C GLU A 297 -14.99 -14.79 6.80
N HIS A 298 -15.58 -13.76 6.19
CA HIS A 298 -16.69 -13.85 5.24
C HIS A 298 -16.20 -14.00 3.79
N VAL A 299 -14.89 -13.84 3.52
CA VAL A 299 -14.32 -14.05 2.19
C VAL A 299 -14.30 -15.54 1.88
N THR A 300 -15.05 -15.95 0.86
CA THR A 300 -15.19 -17.35 0.50
C THR A 300 -14.30 -17.76 -0.67
N HIS A 301 -14.11 -16.86 -1.64
CA HIS A 301 -13.30 -17.13 -2.83
C HIS A 301 -12.54 -15.86 -3.24
N VAL A 302 -11.33 -16.07 -3.74
CA VAL A 302 -10.48 -15.01 -4.30
C VAL A 302 -9.92 -15.47 -5.63
N TRP A 303 -10.09 -14.65 -6.66
CA TRP A 303 -9.49 -14.87 -7.98
C TRP A 303 -8.49 -13.76 -8.28
N VAL A 304 -7.30 -14.14 -8.74
CA VAL A 304 -6.27 -13.23 -9.23
C VAL A 304 -5.98 -13.58 -10.69
N ALA A 305 -6.14 -12.63 -11.59
CA ALA A 305 -6.04 -12.83 -13.04
C ALA A 305 -6.90 -14.00 -13.54
N GLY A 306 -8.12 -14.14 -12.99
CA GLY A 306 -9.06 -15.21 -13.33
C GLY A 306 -8.71 -16.60 -12.77
N ARG A 307 -7.63 -16.73 -12.01
CA ARG A 307 -7.24 -17.99 -11.36
C ARG A 307 -7.73 -17.99 -9.91
N LEU A 308 -8.37 -19.07 -9.49
CA LEU A 308 -8.79 -19.24 -8.12
C LEU A 308 -7.55 -19.34 -7.20
N ALA A 309 -7.33 -18.31 -6.37
CA ALA A 309 -6.21 -18.22 -5.46
C ALA A 309 -6.57 -18.71 -4.03
N ALA A 310 -7.83 -18.52 -3.61
CA ALA A 310 -8.36 -19.08 -2.36
C ALA A 310 -9.84 -19.46 -2.56
N GLY A 311 -10.29 -20.50 -1.85
CA GLY A 311 -11.66 -21.01 -1.87
C GLY A 311 -11.73 -22.52 -2.03
N GLU A 312 -12.95 -23.08 -2.08
CA GLU A 312 -13.15 -24.51 -2.26
C GLU A 312 -12.52 -24.97 -3.59
N GLY A 313 -11.70 -26.04 -3.53
CA GLY A 313 -10.99 -26.59 -4.69
C GLY A 313 -9.59 -25.98 -4.96
N THR A 314 -9.08 -25.10 -4.07
CA THR A 314 -7.68 -24.67 -4.13
C THR A 314 -6.77 -25.67 -3.41
N GLU A 315 -5.52 -25.83 -3.90
CA GLU A 315 -4.50 -26.53 -3.13
C GLU A 315 -4.15 -25.76 -1.86
N PRO A 316 -3.95 -26.43 -0.72
CA PRO A 316 -3.67 -25.79 0.56
C PRO A 316 -2.25 -25.19 0.56
N ARG A 317 -2.12 -23.91 0.20
CA ARG A 317 -0.89 -23.12 0.44
C ARG A 317 -0.64 -22.86 1.93
N ASP A 318 -1.63 -23.11 2.75
CA ASP A 318 -1.56 -23.02 4.21
C ASP A 318 -0.47 -23.91 4.79
N ASP A 319 -0.27 -25.10 4.26
CA ASP A 319 0.75 -26.03 4.75
C ASP A 319 2.16 -25.51 4.44
N THR A 320 2.36 -24.90 3.27
CA THR A 320 3.61 -24.22 2.94
C THR A 320 3.88 -23.05 3.87
N ALA A 321 2.90 -22.15 4.06
CA ALA A 321 3.02 -21.03 4.97
C ALA A 321 3.29 -21.48 6.41
N ARG A 322 2.61 -22.52 6.89
CA ARG A 322 2.82 -23.10 8.24
C ARG A 322 4.24 -23.66 8.40
N THR A 323 4.73 -24.40 7.42
CA THR A 323 6.09 -24.95 7.42
C THR A 323 7.13 -23.83 7.49
N LEU A 324 6.92 -22.73 6.75
CA LEU A 324 7.82 -21.57 6.79
C LEU A 324 7.76 -20.82 8.13
N LEU A 325 6.57 -20.70 8.74
CA LEU A 325 6.44 -20.15 10.11
C LEU A 325 7.24 -21.00 11.11
N GLU A 326 7.13 -22.33 11.05
CA GLU A 326 7.90 -23.23 11.91
C GLU A 326 9.41 -23.12 11.68
N LYS A 327 9.85 -22.92 10.44
CA LYS A 327 11.26 -22.71 10.08
C LYS A 327 11.85 -21.48 10.75
N TRP A 328 11.12 -20.36 10.75
CA TRP A 328 11.62 -19.07 11.19
C TRP A 328 11.30 -18.72 12.64
N ALA A 329 10.26 -19.32 13.26
CA ALA A 329 9.86 -19.05 14.65
C ALA A 329 11.00 -19.12 15.68
N PRO A 330 11.99 -20.04 15.59
CA PRO A 330 13.10 -20.06 16.55
C PRO A 330 14.08 -18.89 16.44
N LEU A 331 14.01 -18.09 15.38
CA LEU A 331 14.93 -17.00 15.07
C LEU A 331 14.32 -15.60 15.27
N ILE A 332 13.03 -15.54 15.61
CA ILE A 332 12.27 -14.32 15.89
C ILE A 332 11.98 -14.24 17.38
#